data_14557181b42d708a87296392c2479bdf
#
_entry.id   14557181b42d708a87296392c2479bdf
#
_cell.length_a   1.000
_cell.length_b   1.000
_cell.length_c   1.000
_cell.angle_alpha   90.00
_cell.angle_beta   90.00
_cell.angle_gamma   90.00
#
_symmetry.space_group_name_H-M   'P 1'
#
loop_
_entity.id
_entity.type
_entity.pdbx_description
1 polymer ?
#
loop_
_entity_poly.entity_id
_entity_poly.type
_entity_poly.pdbx_seq_one_letter_code
_entity_poly.pdbx_strand_id
1 'polypeptide(L)'
;MIEKADPRPIRVMIVEDHEDFRTLMEVLVDGQPDVELLAQAGSLAEARKHAAMSEVDVAVLDLGLPDGSGADLIADLRRASPDVRVVVLSASLDPVGIEKARLAGADEIVDKITPLDEVLATVWRLGNA
;
A
#
# COMPACT_ATOMS: atom_id res chain seq x y z
N MET A 1 18.19 6.93 19.91
CA MET A 1 17.00 6.61 19.09
C MET A 1 16.49 7.86 18.40
N ILE A 2 16.19 7.75 17.13
CA ILE A 2 15.62 8.86 16.38
C ILE A 2 14.10 8.76 16.51
N GLU A 3 13.49 9.76 17.06
CA GLU A 3 12.05 9.81 17.15
C GLU A 3 11.45 10.20 15.81
N LYS A 4 10.25 9.72 15.55
CA LYS A 4 9.48 10.13 14.40
C LYS A 4 9.20 11.63 14.51
N ALA A 5 9.49 12.40 13.46
CA ALA A 5 9.27 13.84 13.43
C ALA A 5 7.79 14.21 13.60
N ASP A 6 6.90 13.38 13.08
CA ASP A 6 5.46 13.53 13.21
C ASP A 6 4.93 12.43 14.15
N PRO A 7 4.32 12.79 15.30
CA PRO A 7 3.81 11.80 16.25
C PRO A 7 2.56 11.06 15.79
N ARG A 8 1.95 11.46 14.68
CA ARG A 8 0.76 10.77 14.16
C ARG A 8 1.11 9.36 13.70
N PRO A 9 0.19 8.40 13.78
CA PRO A 9 0.37 7.10 13.16
C PRO A 9 0.57 7.21 11.64
N ILE A 10 1.28 6.26 11.09
CA ILE A 10 1.42 6.12 9.63
C ILE A 10 0.05 5.72 9.07
N ARG A 11 -0.48 6.52 8.16
CA ARG A 11 -1.79 6.26 7.54
C ARG A 11 -1.61 5.38 6.32
N VAL A 12 -2.18 4.19 6.39
CA VAL A 12 -2.00 3.14 5.38
C VAL A 12 -3.31 2.90 4.63
N MET A 13 -3.22 2.81 3.31
CA MET A 13 -4.29 2.30 2.47
C MET A 13 -3.87 0.96 1.88
N ILE A 14 -4.76 -0.03 1.92
CA ILE A 14 -4.54 -1.35 1.33
C ILE A 14 -5.51 -1.54 0.17
N VAL A 15 -4.97 -1.89 -1.00
CA VAL A 15 -5.75 -2.15 -2.20
C VAL A 15 -5.46 -3.58 -2.64
N GLU A 16 -6.39 -4.47 -2.35
CA GLU A 16 -6.29 -5.90 -2.60
C GLU A 16 -7.71 -6.48 -2.70
N ASP A 17 -7.99 -7.24 -3.73
CA ASP A 17 -9.33 -7.83 -3.93
C ASP A 17 -9.58 -9.07 -3.07
N HIS A 18 -8.54 -9.70 -2.52
CA HIS A 18 -8.69 -10.86 -1.63
C HIS A 18 -9.10 -10.40 -0.23
N GLU A 19 -10.32 -10.73 0.15
CA GLU A 19 -10.87 -10.35 1.45
C GLU A 19 -10.04 -10.88 2.62
N ASP A 20 -9.57 -12.11 2.52
CA ASP A 20 -8.75 -12.73 3.58
C ASP A 20 -7.46 -11.96 3.83
N PHE A 21 -6.80 -11.50 2.78
CA PHE A 21 -5.61 -10.68 2.91
C PHE A 21 -5.91 -9.37 3.65
N ARG A 22 -7.00 -8.70 3.26
CA ARG A 22 -7.40 -7.44 3.91
C ARG A 22 -7.70 -7.67 5.39
N THR A 23 -8.42 -8.74 5.71
CA THR A 23 -8.76 -9.07 7.10
C THR A 23 -7.52 -9.33 7.94
N LEU A 24 -6.55 -10.07 7.42
CA LEU A 24 -5.30 -10.36 8.13
C LEU A 24 -4.47 -9.09 8.33
N MET A 25 -4.39 -8.24 7.33
CA MET A 25 -3.69 -6.95 7.47
C MET A 25 -4.35 -6.05 8.50
N GLU A 26 -5.68 -6.03 8.54
CA GLU A 26 -6.43 -5.28 9.54
C GLU A 26 -6.08 -5.75 10.96
N VAL A 27 -6.04 -7.06 11.19
CA VAL A 27 -5.67 -7.63 12.48
C VAL A 27 -4.25 -7.24 12.88
N LEU A 28 -3.30 -7.33 11.93
CA LEU A 28 -1.90 -6.99 12.20
C LEU A 28 -1.71 -5.50 12.50
N VAL A 29 -2.36 -4.65 11.72
CA VAL A 29 -2.26 -3.19 11.91
C VAL A 29 -2.90 -2.76 13.23
N ASP A 30 -4.02 -3.38 13.60
CA ASP A 30 -4.74 -3.06 14.83
C ASP A 30 -3.87 -3.24 16.08
N GLY A 31 -2.91 -4.15 16.03
CA GLY A 31 -1.94 -4.36 17.11
C GLY A 31 -0.78 -3.38 17.13
N GLN A 32 -0.71 -2.44 16.18
CA GLN A 32 0.43 -1.53 16.02
C GLN A 32 0.01 -0.08 16.29
N PRO A 33 0.46 0.52 17.41
CA PRO A 33 0.06 1.89 17.72
C PRO A 33 0.61 2.94 16.73
N ASP A 34 1.68 2.61 16.01
CA ASP A 34 2.35 3.51 15.09
C ASP A 34 1.76 3.49 13.67
N VAL A 35 0.79 2.64 13.42
CA VAL A 35 0.20 2.45 12.10
C VAL A 35 -1.33 2.48 12.22
N GLU A 36 -1.95 3.24 11.33
CA GLU A 36 -3.42 3.32 11.24
C GLU A 36 -3.86 2.83 9.87
N LEU A 37 -4.78 1.87 9.85
CA LEU A 37 -5.40 1.43 8.60
C LEU A 37 -6.48 2.43 8.23
N LEU A 38 -6.13 3.36 7.35
CA LEU A 38 -7.00 4.45 6.94
C LEU A 38 -8.15 3.98 6.06
N ALA A 39 -7.84 3.09 5.11
CA ALA A 39 -8.83 2.59 4.15
C ALA A 39 -8.38 1.25 3.57
N GLN A 40 -9.38 0.47 3.16
CA GLN A 40 -9.19 -0.75 2.39
C GLN A 40 -10.05 -0.69 1.14
N ALA A 41 -9.53 -1.18 0.02
CA ALA A 41 -10.26 -1.20 -1.23
C ALA A 41 -10.03 -2.53 -1.95
N GLY A 42 -11.07 -3.05 -2.59
CA GLY A 42 -10.98 -4.27 -3.38
C GLY A 42 -10.88 -4.01 -4.88
N SER A 43 -10.82 -2.75 -5.30
CA SER A 43 -10.78 -2.37 -6.71
C SER A 43 -10.12 -1.00 -6.88
N LEU A 44 -9.75 -0.67 -8.12
CA LEU A 44 -9.23 0.66 -8.44
C LEU A 44 -10.27 1.75 -8.16
N ALA A 45 -11.52 1.50 -8.51
CA ALA A 45 -12.60 2.47 -8.31
C ALA A 45 -12.78 2.83 -6.85
N GLU A 46 -12.79 1.84 -5.95
CA GLU A 46 -12.87 2.09 -4.52
C GLU A 46 -11.64 2.83 -4.00
N ALA A 47 -10.44 2.42 -4.44
CA ALA A 47 -9.19 3.03 -4.03
C ALA A 47 -9.14 4.52 -4.42
N ARG A 48 -9.60 4.86 -5.61
CA ARG A 48 -9.65 6.25 -6.07
C ARG A 48 -10.58 7.11 -5.22
N LYS A 49 -11.70 6.56 -4.76
CA LYS A 49 -12.60 7.27 -3.86
C LYS A 49 -11.92 7.59 -2.53
N HIS A 50 -11.24 6.61 -1.94
CA HIS A 50 -10.52 6.81 -0.69
C HIS A 50 -9.36 7.80 -0.86
N ALA A 51 -8.60 7.68 -1.94
CA ALA A 51 -7.48 8.57 -2.23
C ALA A 51 -7.92 10.03 -2.35
N ALA A 52 -9.11 10.28 -2.91
CA ALA A 52 -9.65 11.62 -3.06
C ALA A 52 -10.10 12.25 -1.74
N MET A 53 -10.37 11.42 -0.72
CA MET A 53 -10.95 11.87 0.56
C MET A 53 -9.94 12.00 1.69
N SER A 54 -8.79 11.36 1.58
CA SER A 54 -7.84 11.27 2.69
C SER A 54 -6.41 11.29 2.20
N GLU A 55 -5.54 11.89 3.00
CA GLU A 55 -4.10 11.85 2.74
C GLU A 55 -3.54 10.50 3.21
N VAL A 56 -2.80 9.84 2.33
CA VAL A 56 -2.23 8.52 2.55
C VAL A 56 -0.72 8.63 2.70
N ASP A 57 -0.15 8.00 3.73
CA ASP A 57 1.30 7.98 3.93
C ASP A 57 1.96 6.81 3.20
N VAL A 58 1.36 5.63 3.29
CA VAL A 58 1.84 4.42 2.59
C VAL A 58 0.65 3.69 1.97
N ALA A 59 0.77 3.36 0.70
CA ALA A 59 -0.22 2.53 0.01
C ALA A 59 0.39 1.17 -0.30
N VAL A 60 -0.36 0.11 0.01
CA VAL A 60 -0.02 -1.27 -0.35
C VAL A 60 -0.96 -1.70 -1.45
N LEU A 61 -0.44 -1.96 -2.64
CA LEU A 61 -1.23 -2.19 -3.83
C LEU A 61 -0.95 -3.57 -4.43
N ASP A 62 -1.99 -4.33 -4.70
CA ASP A 62 -1.89 -5.52 -5.55
C ASP A 62 -1.87 -5.08 -7.03
N LEU A 63 -1.06 -5.73 -7.84
CA LEU A 63 -1.05 -5.49 -9.29
C LEU A 63 -2.29 -6.02 -9.97
N GLY A 64 -2.80 -7.17 -9.55
CA GLY A 64 -3.93 -7.83 -10.19
C GLY A 64 -5.26 -7.47 -9.53
N LEU A 65 -5.92 -6.42 -9.98
CA LEU A 65 -7.23 -6.01 -9.48
C LEU A 65 -8.32 -6.32 -10.51
N PRO A 66 -9.59 -6.47 -10.09
CA PRO A 66 -10.65 -6.84 -11.02
C PRO A 66 -10.90 -5.81 -12.12
N ASP A 67 -10.64 -4.54 -11.88
CA ASP A 67 -10.88 -3.46 -12.82
C ASP A 67 -9.61 -2.81 -13.37
N GLY A 68 -8.45 -3.47 -13.21
CA GLY A 68 -7.21 -3.00 -13.82
C GLY A 68 -5.98 -3.31 -13.00
N SER A 69 -4.86 -2.68 -13.35
CA SER A 69 -3.60 -2.85 -12.65
C SER A 69 -3.44 -1.86 -11.51
N GLY A 70 -2.97 -2.33 -10.36
CA GLY A 70 -2.64 -1.44 -9.24
C GLY A 70 -1.62 -0.37 -9.61
N ALA A 71 -0.76 -0.64 -10.60
CA ALA A 71 0.20 0.35 -11.09
C ALA A 71 -0.48 1.62 -11.64
N ASP A 72 -1.67 1.50 -12.20
CA ASP A 72 -2.43 2.63 -12.73
C ASP A 72 -2.89 3.60 -11.64
N LEU A 73 -2.94 3.15 -10.41
CA LEU A 73 -3.37 3.96 -9.27
C LEU A 73 -2.25 4.86 -8.73
N ILE A 74 -0.99 4.55 -9.00
CA ILE A 74 0.15 5.24 -8.39
C ILE A 74 0.14 6.75 -8.70
N ALA A 75 -0.13 7.11 -9.94
CA ALA A 75 -0.20 8.53 -10.33
C ALA A 75 -1.33 9.26 -9.61
N ASP A 76 -2.49 8.61 -9.47
CA ASP A 76 -3.64 9.19 -8.76
C ASP A 76 -3.33 9.39 -7.28
N LEU A 77 -2.67 8.42 -6.66
CA LEU A 77 -2.25 8.53 -5.26
C LEU A 77 -1.29 9.68 -5.05
N ARG A 78 -0.31 9.85 -5.94
CA ARG A 78 0.68 10.92 -5.81
C ARG A 78 0.12 12.30 -6.08
N ARG A 79 -0.92 12.41 -6.89
CA ARG A 79 -1.62 13.69 -7.04
C ARG A 79 -2.36 14.09 -5.77
N ALA A 80 -3.00 13.13 -5.10
CA ALA A 80 -3.75 13.39 -3.88
C ALA A 80 -2.86 13.49 -2.64
N SER A 81 -1.80 12.69 -2.59
CA SER A 81 -0.85 12.64 -1.48
C SER A 81 0.57 12.65 -2.05
N PRO A 82 1.16 13.83 -2.30
CA PRO A 82 2.45 13.94 -3.01
C PRO A 82 3.61 13.17 -2.37
N ASP A 83 3.58 12.98 -1.07
CA ASP A 83 4.65 12.27 -0.34
C ASP A 83 4.34 10.79 -0.10
N VAL A 84 3.29 10.25 -0.70
CA VAL A 84 2.90 8.85 -0.50
C VAL A 84 4.01 7.91 -0.92
N ARG A 85 4.26 6.90 -0.10
CA ARG A 85 5.14 5.77 -0.43
C ARG A 85 4.29 4.62 -0.91
N VAL A 86 4.74 3.94 -1.94
CA VAL A 86 3.96 2.89 -2.59
C VAL A 86 4.69 1.56 -2.54
N VAL A 87 4.06 0.58 -1.92
CA VAL A 87 4.49 -0.82 -1.89
C VAL A 87 3.58 -1.60 -2.83
N VAL A 88 4.17 -2.25 -3.81
CA VAL A 88 3.41 -3.07 -4.76
C VAL A 88 3.61 -4.55 -4.41
N LEU A 89 2.52 -5.28 -4.29
CA LEU A 89 2.53 -6.73 -4.12
C LEU A 89 2.37 -7.38 -5.49
N SER A 90 3.26 -8.29 -5.82
CA SER A 90 3.22 -8.97 -7.12
C SER A 90 3.39 -10.47 -6.97
N ALA A 91 2.79 -11.22 -7.91
CA ALA A 91 3.10 -12.64 -8.04
C ALA A 91 4.52 -12.81 -8.57
N SER A 92 5.23 -13.83 -8.08
CA SER A 92 6.65 -14.10 -8.43
C SER A 92 6.91 -14.25 -9.93
N LEU A 93 5.89 -14.59 -10.71
CA LEU A 93 6.00 -14.89 -12.14
C LEU A 93 5.31 -13.83 -12.99
N ASP A 94 5.32 -12.58 -12.58
CA ASP A 94 4.73 -11.47 -13.34
C ASP A 94 5.77 -10.41 -13.71
N PRO A 95 6.73 -10.72 -14.62
CA PRO A 95 7.78 -9.75 -14.96
C PRO A 95 7.24 -8.48 -15.65
N VAL A 96 6.16 -8.60 -16.42
CA VAL A 96 5.54 -7.46 -17.09
C VAL A 96 4.91 -6.51 -16.09
N GLY A 97 4.15 -7.05 -15.13
CA GLY A 97 3.54 -6.25 -14.07
C GLY A 97 4.57 -5.59 -13.16
N ILE A 98 5.64 -6.31 -12.82
CA ILE A 98 6.74 -5.77 -12.01
C ILE A 98 7.40 -4.59 -12.72
N GLU A 99 7.71 -4.73 -14.01
CA GLU A 99 8.31 -3.64 -14.78
C GLU A 99 7.36 -2.44 -14.89
N LYS A 100 6.09 -2.68 -15.09
CA LYS A 100 5.08 -1.63 -15.13
C LYS A 100 5.02 -0.87 -13.80
N ALA A 101 5.05 -1.58 -12.68
CA ALA A 101 5.04 -0.96 -11.35
C ALA A 101 6.31 -0.13 -11.11
N ARG A 102 7.46 -0.67 -11.50
CA ARG A 102 8.74 0.03 -11.39
C ARG A 102 8.72 1.34 -12.19
N LEU A 103 8.27 1.28 -13.43
CA LEU A 103 8.17 2.47 -14.30
C LEU A 103 7.14 3.48 -13.79
N ALA A 104 6.08 3.02 -13.14
CA ALA A 104 5.08 3.89 -12.53
C ALA A 104 5.58 4.56 -11.25
N GLY A 105 6.72 4.12 -10.72
CA GLY A 105 7.35 4.77 -9.58
C GLY A 105 7.06 4.13 -8.23
N ALA A 106 6.80 2.80 -8.18
CA ALA A 106 6.67 2.10 -6.91
C ALA A 106 7.96 2.23 -6.10
N ASP A 107 7.84 2.47 -4.81
CA ASP A 107 9.00 2.58 -3.90
C ASP A 107 9.57 1.22 -3.55
N GLU A 108 8.72 0.21 -3.41
CA GLU A 108 9.09 -1.17 -3.13
C GLU A 108 8.19 -2.09 -3.91
N ILE A 109 8.76 -3.21 -4.38
CA ILE A 109 7.99 -4.29 -4.98
C ILE A 109 8.26 -5.54 -4.15
N VAL A 110 7.20 -6.13 -3.61
CA VAL A 110 7.27 -7.24 -2.68
C VAL A 110 6.49 -8.41 -3.25
N ASP A 111 7.05 -9.61 -3.13
CA ASP A 111 6.38 -10.83 -3.55
C ASP A 111 5.16 -11.12 -2.65
N LYS A 112 4.04 -11.52 -3.24
CA LYS A 112 2.81 -11.84 -2.51
C LYS A 112 2.96 -12.99 -1.52
N ILE A 113 3.97 -13.83 -1.68
CA ILE A 113 4.26 -14.90 -0.72
C ILE A 113 5.03 -14.42 0.52
N THR A 114 5.48 -13.18 0.52
CA THR A 114 6.17 -12.61 1.67
C THR A 114 5.24 -12.61 2.89
N PRO A 115 5.72 -13.05 4.06
CA PRO A 115 4.91 -13.02 5.28
C PRO A 115 4.37 -11.61 5.58
N LEU A 116 3.14 -11.52 6.04
CA LEU A 116 2.47 -10.23 6.26
C LEU A 116 3.16 -9.35 7.29
N ASP A 117 3.81 -9.94 8.30
CA ASP A 117 4.60 -9.18 9.26
C ASP A 117 5.80 -8.49 8.62
N GLU A 118 6.40 -9.09 7.59
CA GLU A 118 7.47 -8.45 6.81
C GLU A 118 6.93 -7.35 5.91
N VAL A 119 5.75 -7.53 5.35
CA VAL A 119 5.06 -6.47 4.59
C VAL A 119 4.80 -5.28 5.50
N LEU A 120 4.31 -5.53 6.71
CA LEU A 120 4.06 -4.48 7.69
C LEU A 120 5.36 -3.76 8.11
N ALA A 121 6.46 -4.51 8.25
CA ALA A 121 7.77 -3.92 8.54
C ALA A 121 8.23 -2.98 7.41
N THR A 122 7.98 -3.36 6.15
CA THR A 122 8.27 -2.52 4.99
C THR A 122 7.42 -1.24 5.02
N VAL A 123 6.14 -1.35 5.35
CA VAL A 123 5.24 -0.21 5.51
C VAL A 123 5.77 0.74 6.58
N TRP A 124 6.15 0.21 7.72
CA TRP A 124 6.68 1.01 8.83
C TRP A 124 7.97 1.74 8.42
N ARG A 125 8.88 1.04 7.77
CA ARG A 125 10.15 1.61 7.29
C ARG A 125 9.91 2.77 6.31
N LEU A 126 9.03 2.56 5.34
CA LEU A 126 8.73 3.58 4.33
C LEU A 126 7.98 4.77 4.93
N GLY A 127 7.08 4.52 5.85
CA GLY A 127 6.33 5.59 6.52
C GLY A 127 7.17 6.46 7.44
N ASN A 128 8.35 5.98 7.84
CA ASN A 128 9.31 6.73 8.66
C ASN A 128 10.52 7.24 7.88
N ALA A 129 10.52 7.03 6.59
CA ALA A 129 11.62 7.48 5.73
C ALA A 129 11.61 9.00 5.50
#